data_555ed6cfed433d442a7be56e164b1d56
#
_entry.id   555ed6cfed433d442a7be56e164b1d56
#
_cell.length_a   1.000
_cell.length_b   1.000
_cell.length_c   1.000
_cell.angle_alpha   90.00
_cell.angle_beta   90.00
_cell.angle_gamma   90.00
#
_symmetry.space_group_name_H-M   'P 1'
#
loop_
_entity.id
_entity.type
_entity.pdbx_description
1 polymer ?
#
loop_
_entity_poly.entity_id
_entity_poly.type
_entity_poly.pdbx_seq_one_letter_code
_entity_poly.pdbx_strand_id
1 'polypeptide(L)'
;MKKILLIAALLGSGYAFSQSMPPTFPVEMYYGCTYEKGKDTEDMMEVGEDWREWQEENDPVGRENYNAWIFTADFAGASLHGTSMWFGVANNWENFTKSHFNWVRNGAEMSKKFEKVMGPSNCLGHLMGVMFPTKQAEGWEPVDVRPVFTSLCTAKENTSMMDFNSAYSKMNAFLDAGGMSDKVAMFNIFPVAGQTSDYDFATMMVLRDDDALGELATLMSTGGAAMQSSLFEPLQDCTQNSLMLSSPLPGNTSFN
;
A
#
# COMPACT_ATOMS: atom_id res chain seq x y z
N MET A 1 15.98 7.23 29.21
CA MET A 1 17.29 6.89 28.66
C MET A 1 17.60 5.41 28.88
N LYS A 2 16.90 4.45 28.24
CA LYS A 2 17.15 2.99 28.34
C LYS A 2 16.60 2.23 27.11
N LYS A 3 16.73 2.76 25.89
CA LYS A 3 16.25 2.09 24.64
C LYS A 3 17.32 1.89 23.57
N ILE A 4 18.63 1.90 23.89
CA ILE A 4 19.71 1.79 22.88
C ILE A 4 20.53 0.50 22.98
N LEU A 5 20.13 -0.53 23.72
CA LEU A 5 20.99 -1.68 24.00
C LEU A 5 20.48 -3.03 23.49
N LEU A 6 19.64 -3.09 22.46
CA LEU A 6 19.11 -4.36 21.93
C LEU A 6 19.52 -4.70 20.49
N ILE A 7 20.39 -3.93 19.85
CA ILE A 7 20.87 -4.22 18.47
C ILE A 7 22.17 -5.02 18.43
N ALA A 8 22.90 -5.17 19.55
CA ALA A 8 24.22 -5.79 19.55
C ALA A 8 24.26 -7.30 19.90
N ALA A 9 23.14 -7.93 20.24
CA ALA A 9 23.13 -9.32 20.71
C ALA A 9 22.75 -10.38 19.65
N LEU A 10 22.52 -10.00 18.39
CA LEU A 10 22.11 -10.92 17.30
C LEU A 10 23.25 -11.38 16.40
N LEU A 11 24.50 -11.07 16.73
CA LEU A 11 25.66 -11.47 15.91
C LEU A 11 26.36 -12.76 16.40
N GLY A 12 25.79 -13.50 17.32
CA GLY A 12 26.50 -14.58 18.03
C GLY A 12 25.99 -16.01 17.88
N SER A 13 24.97 -16.32 17.06
CA SER A 13 24.54 -17.70 16.82
C SER A 13 24.38 -17.96 15.33
N GLY A 14 25.41 -18.57 14.74
CA GLY A 14 25.46 -19.00 13.35
C GLY A 14 24.48 -20.15 13.07
N TYR A 15 23.19 -19.85 13.00
CA TYR A 15 22.22 -20.68 12.29
C TYR A 15 21.84 -19.95 11.02
N ALA A 16 22.35 -20.48 9.93
CA ALA A 16 22.01 -20.06 8.57
C ALA A 16 20.51 -20.30 8.32
N PHE A 17 19.65 -19.40 8.74
CA PHE A 17 18.33 -19.22 8.15
C PHE A 17 18.52 -18.33 6.92
N SER A 18 18.97 -18.96 5.84
CA SER A 18 18.81 -18.43 4.48
C SER A 18 17.34 -18.59 4.05
N GLN A 19 16.41 -18.10 4.82
CA GLN A 19 15.13 -17.71 4.26
C GLN A 19 15.37 -16.32 3.68
N SER A 20 15.44 -16.24 2.36
CA SER A 20 15.42 -14.96 1.66
C SER A 20 14.19 -14.20 2.15
N MET A 21 14.41 -13.06 2.80
CA MET A 21 13.29 -12.18 3.12
C MET A 21 12.53 -11.88 1.82
N PRO A 22 11.20 -11.89 1.84
CA PRO A 22 10.44 -11.52 0.65
C PRO A 22 10.90 -10.12 0.18
N PRO A 23 10.87 -9.87 -1.14
CA PRO A 23 11.25 -8.56 -1.66
C PRO A 23 10.40 -7.49 -1.00
N THR A 24 11.02 -6.37 -0.66
CA THR A 24 10.36 -5.21 -0.08
C THR A 24 10.37 -4.08 -1.10
N PHE A 25 9.29 -3.28 -1.10
CA PHE A 25 9.11 -2.23 -2.09
C PHE A 25 8.99 -0.87 -1.37
N PRO A 26 9.76 0.15 -1.78
CA PRO A 26 9.51 1.51 -1.30
C PRO A 26 8.17 2.00 -1.83
N VAL A 27 7.42 2.66 -0.96
CA VAL A 27 6.13 3.27 -1.28
C VAL A 27 6.11 4.74 -0.91
N GLU A 28 5.34 5.51 -1.66
CA GLU A 28 5.04 6.90 -1.41
C GLU A 28 3.53 7.09 -1.43
N MET A 29 3.00 7.76 -0.40
CA MET A 29 1.56 7.98 -0.28
C MET A 29 1.27 9.44 0.05
N TYR A 30 0.40 10.06 -0.74
CA TYR A 30 -0.31 11.30 -0.36
C TYR A 30 -1.73 10.90 -0.02
N TYR A 31 -2.14 11.04 1.23
CA TYR A 31 -3.39 10.50 1.73
C TYR A 31 -4.35 11.57 2.28
N GLY A 32 -5.64 11.21 2.27
CA GLY A 32 -6.71 12.11 2.68
C GLY A 32 -6.77 13.37 1.83
N CYS A 33 -6.50 13.23 0.53
CA CYS A 33 -6.52 14.34 -0.42
C CYS A 33 -7.95 14.61 -0.87
N THR A 34 -8.31 15.89 -1.02
CA THR A 34 -9.59 16.31 -1.60
C THR A 34 -9.34 17.01 -2.93
N TYR A 35 -10.24 16.80 -3.86
CA TYR A 35 -10.19 17.47 -5.16
C TYR A 35 -10.58 18.96 -5.05
N GLU A 36 -10.00 19.77 -5.91
CA GLU A 36 -10.43 21.14 -6.11
C GLU A 36 -11.87 21.19 -6.64
N LYS A 37 -12.54 22.36 -6.45
CA LYS A 37 -13.95 22.50 -6.83
C LYS A 37 -14.19 22.19 -8.31
N GLY A 38 -15.02 21.19 -8.56
CA GLY A 38 -15.40 20.72 -9.90
C GLY A 38 -14.35 19.83 -10.54
N LYS A 39 -13.42 19.30 -9.76
CA LYS A 39 -12.43 18.30 -10.15
C LYS A 39 -12.77 16.95 -9.52
N ASP A 40 -12.32 15.88 -10.14
CA ASP A 40 -12.55 14.50 -9.71
C ASP A 40 -11.40 13.55 -10.11
N THR A 41 -11.67 12.25 -10.01
CA THR A 41 -10.69 11.21 -10.35
C THR A 41 -10.35 11.20 -11.84
N GLU A 42 -11.28 11.55 -12.74
CA GLU A 42 -11.04 11.59 -14.18
C GLU A 42 -10.02 12.69 -14.52
N ASP A 43 -10.18 13.89 -13.95
CA ASP A 43 -9.18 14.97 -14.07
C ASP A 43 -7.80 14.53 -13.55
N MET A 44 -7.75 13.72 -12.47
CA MET A 44 -6.49 13.20 -11.95
C MET A 44 -5.86 12.17 -12.88
N MET A 45 -6.66 11.33 -13.53
CA MET A 45 -6.17 10.38 -14.53
C MET A 45 -5.58 11.09 -15.75
N GLU A 46 -6.19 12.20 -16.23
CA GLU A 46 -5.62 13.04 -17.30
C GLU A 46 -4.26 13.63 -16.89
N VAL A 47 -4.15 14.15 -15.66
CA VAL A 47 -2.85 14.62 -15.15
C VAL A 47 -1.84 13.47 -14.99
N GLY A 48 -2.32 12.26 -14.73
CA GLY A 48 -1.51 11.05 -14.70
C GLY A 48 -0.90 10.71 -16.07
N GLU A 49 -1.64 10.91 -17.17
CA GLU A 49 -1.11 10.77 -18.54
C GLU A 49 0.00 11.80 -18.81
N ASP A 50 -0.25 13.07 -18.52
CA ASP A 50 0.75 14.13 -18.63
C ASP A 50 2.02 13.82 -17.82
N TRP A 51 1.85 13.25 -16.62
CA TRP A 51 2.98 12.86 -15.77
C TRP A 51 3.77 11.69 -16.37
N ARG A 52 3.14 10.73 -17.03
CA ARG A 52 3.83 9.65 -17.74
C ARG A 52 4.63 10.17 -18.92
N GLU A 53 4.09 11.10 -19.70
CA GLU A 53 4.82 11.78 -20.78
C GLU A 53 6.03 12.55 -20.23
N TRP A 54 5.83 13.28 -19.12
CA TRP A 54 6.93 13.96 -18.43
C TRP A 54 8.03 12.98 -17.97
N GLN A 55 7.66 11.81 -17.46
CA GLN A 55 8.63 10.79 -17.06
C GLN A 55 9.42 10.25 -18.26
N GLU A 56 8.80 10.02 -19.39
CA GLU A 56 9.50 9.55 -20.60
C GLU A 56 10.60 10.51 -21.03
N GLU A 57 10.36 11.80 -20.90
CA GLU A 57 11.31 12.84 -21.29
C GLU A 57 12.35 13.16 -20.19
N ASN A 58 11.96 13.14 -18.93
CA ASN A 58 12.73 13.71 -17.83
C ASN A 58 13.13 12.71 -16.76
N ASP A 59 12.44 11.58 -16.62
CA ASP A 59 12.67 10.58 -15.58
C ASP A 59 12.52 9.12 -16.09
N PRO A 60 13.39 8.68 -17.00
CA PRO A 60 13.30 7.31 -17.54
C PRO A 60 13.42 6.23 -16.45
N VAL A 61 14.12 6.51 -15.34
CA VAL A 61 14.19 5.58 -14.20
C VAL A 61 12.83 5.42 -13.54
N GLY A 62 12.14 6.52 -13.26
CA GLY A 62 10.79 6.49 -12.71
C GLY A 62 9.80 5.86 -13.69
N ARG A 63 9.92 6.16 -14.98
CA ARG A 63 9.06 5.61 -16.03
C ARG A 63 9.05 4.08 -16.06
N GLU A 64 10.22 3.47 -15.89
CA GLU A 64 10.39 2.00 -15.92
C GLU A 64 10.14 1.31 -14.58
N ASN A 65 10.34 2.01 -13.45
CA ASN A 65 10.50 1.38 -12.15
C ASN A 65 9.54 1.91 -11.06
N TYR A 66 8.65 2.83 -11.40
CA TYR A 66 7.69 3.41 -10.46
C TYR A 66 6.28 3.34 -11.03
N ASN A 67 5.39 2.70 -10.32
CA ASN A 67 3.97 2.61 -10.63
C ASN A 67 3.15 3.41 -9.62
N ALA A 68 2.03 3.97 -10.07
CA ALA A 68 1.16 4.73 -9.20
C ALA A 68 -0.32 4.41 -9.45
N TRP A 69 -1.11 4.57 -8.40
CA TRP A 69 -2.55 4.37 -8.40
C TRP A 69 -3.22 5.52 -7.66
N ILE A 70 -4.45 5.84 -8.06
CA ILE A 70 -5.34 6.67 -7.28
C ILE A 70 -6.32 5.76 -6.55
N PHE A 71 -6.36 5.90 -5.22
CA PHE A 71 -7.33 5.23 -4.38
C PHE A 71 -8.42 6.22 -4.01
N THR A 72 -9.67 5.87 -4.25
CA THR A 72 -10.85 6.64 -3.83
C THR A 72 -11.59 5.89 -2.75
N ALA A 73 -12.00 6.60 -1.69
CA ALA A 73 -12.74 5.98 -0.60
C ALA A 73 -14.17 5.68 -1.06
N ASP A 74 -14.58 4.40 -0.94
CA ASP A 74 -15.94 3.93 -1.26
C ASP A 74 -16.72 3.69 0.05
N PHE A 75 -16.36 2.66 0.82
CA PHE A 75 -16.89 2.44 2.16
C PHE A 75 -15.81 2.77 3.21
N ALA A 76 -15.88 3.97 3.75
CA ALA A 76 -14.88 4.46 4.68
C ALA A 76 -15.51 5.28 5.81
N GLY A 77 -14.75 5.45 6.90
CA GLY A 77 -15.14 6.35 7.99
C GLY A 77 -15.27 7.81 7.51
N ALA A 78 -15.99 8.63 8.27
CA ALA A 78 -16.31 10.02 7.90
C ALA A 78 -15.08 10.87 7.55
N SER A 79 -13.92 10.58 8.13
CA SER A 79 -12.66 11.30 7.85
C SER A 79 -12.06 11.00 6.48
N LEU A 80 -12.43 9.88 5.86
CA LEU A 80 -11.92 9.48 4.54
C LEU A 80 -12.99 9.62 3.45
N HIS A 81 -14.25 9.86 3.82
CA HIS A 81 -15.33 10.01 2.85
C HIS A 81 -15.07 11.21 1.93
N GLY A 82 -15.11 10.98 0.62
CA GLY A 82 -14.85 12.00 -0.39
C GLY A 82 -13.36 12.38 -0.53
N THR A 83 -12.47 11.58 0.05
CA THR A 83 -11.03 11.76 -0.13
C THR A 83 -10.46 10.76 -1.12
N SER A 84 -9.29 11.11 -1.65
CA SER A 84 -8.46 10.24 -2.49
C SER A 84 -7.08 10.08 -1.88
N MET A 85 -6.33 9.12 -2.41
CA MET A 85 -4.94 8.90 -2.06
C MET A 85 -4.13 8.59 -3.32
N TRP A 86 -3.01 9.28 -3.49
CA TRP A 86 -1.97 8.81 -4.40
C TRP A 86 -1.18 7.70 -3.70
N PHE A 87 -1.03 6.58 -4.39
CA PHE A 87 -0.23 5.45 -3.92
C PHE A 87 0.79 5.08 -4.97
N GLY A 88 2.05 5.36 -4.71
CA GLY A 88 3.18 5.08 -5.58
C GLY A 88 4.06 3.98 -5.02
N VAL A 89 4.54 3.09 -5.90
CA VAL A 89 5.42 1.96 -5.56
C VAL A 89 6.59 1.92 -6.53
N ALA A 90 7.81 1.80 -6.02
CA ALA A 90 8.97 1.54 -6.85
C ALA A 90 9.50 0.11 -6.61
N ASN A 91 10.19 -0.44 -7.60
CA ASN A 91 10.72 -1.80 -7.52
C ASN A 91 11.89 -1.97 -6.53
N ASN A 92 12.60 -0.88 -6.19
CA ASN A 92 13.65 -0.86 -5.18
C ASN A 92 14.00 0.56 -4.73
N TRP A 93 14.75 0.68 -3.62
CA TRP A 93 15.13 1.95 -3.02
C TRP A 93 16.05 2.80 -3.89
N GLU A 94 16.92 2.20 -4.68
CA GLU A 94 17.83 2.94 -5.55
C GLU A 94 17.06 3.70 -6.64
N ASN A 95 16.12 3.00 -7.30
CA ASN A 95 15.29 3.60 -8.34
C ASN A 95 14.30 4.60 -7.75
N PHE A 96 13.71 4.30 -6.59
CA PHE A 96 12.84 5.23 -5.87
C PHE A 96 13.57 6.55 -5.57
N THR A 97 14.76 6.49 -4.98
CA THR A 97 15.48 7.71 -4.61
C THR A 97 15.94 8.50 -5.83
N LYS A 98 16.37 7.85 -6.90
CA LYS A 98 16.73 8.52 -8.15
C LYS A 98 15.54 9.28 -8.74
N SER A 99 14.40 8.61 -8.88
CA SER A 99 13.16 9.19 -9.41
C SER A 99 12.64 10.30 -8.49
N HIS A 100 12.55 10.07 -7.18
CA HIS A 100 12.09 11.06 -6.21
C HIS A 100 12.95 12.34 -6.24
N PHE A 101 14.27 12.24 -6.20
CA PHE A 101 15.13 13.42 -6.28
C PHE A 101 15.13 14.08 -7.65
N ASN A 102 14.89 13.34 -8.73
CA ASN A 102 14.68 13.93 -10.03
C ASN A 102 13.37 14.75 -10.06
N TRP A 103 12.29 14.21 -9.52
CA TRP A 103 11.03 14.93 -9.33
C TRP A 103 11.20 16.23 -8.54
N VAL A 104 11.88 16.19 -7.40
CA VAL A 104 12.14 17.38 -6.56
C VAL A 104 12.89 18.46 -7.32
N ARG A 105 13.80 18.10 -8.23
CA ARG A 105 14.64 19.06 -8.98
C ARG A 105 13.94 19.58 -10.23
N ASN A 106 13.19 18.75 -10.92
CA ASN A 106 12.74 19.00 -12.28
C ASN A 106 11.21 18.95 -12.44
N GLY A 107 10.47 18.46 -11.43
CA GLY A 107 9.02 18.24 -11.51
C GLY A 107 8.13 19.47 -11.24
N ALA A 108 8.71 20.66 -11.00
CA ALA A 108 7.95 21.82 -10.54
C ALA A 108 6.77 22.22 -11.44
N GLU A 109 6.94 22.17 -12.75
CA GLU A 109 5.84 22.51 -13.68
C GLU A 109 4.77 21.41 -13.72
N MET A 110 5.20 20.15 -13.59
CA MET A 110 4.27 19.04 -13.52
C MET A 110 3.51 19.03 -12.18
N SER A 111 4.18 19.36 -11.06
CA SER A 111 3.54 19.55 -9.74
C SER A 111 2.38 20.54 -9.80
N LYS A 112 2.51 21.65 -10.52
CA LYS A 112 1.43 22.62 -10.70
C LYS A 112 0.20 22.05 -11.42
N LYS A 113 0.36 21.02 -12.26
CA LYS A 113 -0.78 20.33 -12.87
C LYS A 113 -1.54 19.52 -11.82
N PHE A 114 -0.82 18.75 -10.99
CA PHE A 114 -1.41 18.04 -9.85
C PHE A 114 -2.11 18.98 -8.87
N GLU A 115 -1.48 20.12 -8.53
CA GLU A 115 -2.04 21.13 -7.62
C GLU A 115 -3.35 21.75 -8.12
N LYS A 116 -3.58 21.80 -9.43
CA LYS A 116 -4.84 22.29 -10.01
C LYS A 116 -6.00 21.31 -9.86
N VAL A 117 -5.71 20.03 -9.64
CA VAL A 117 -6.71 18.97 -9.48
C VAL A 117 -6.88 18.62 -8.00
N MET A 118 -5.78 18.38 -7.31
CA MET A 118 -5.77 18.11 -5.87
C MET A 118 -5.07 19.24 -5.12
N GLY A 119 -5.55 20.36 -4.89
CA GLY A 119 -4.88 21.54 -4.34
C GLY A 119 -3.69 21.27 -3.41
N PRO A 120 -2.71 22.14 -3.36
CA PRO A 120 -1.40 21.91 -2.74
C PRO A 120 -1.45 21.66 -1.21
N SER A 121 -2.57 21.99 -0.59
CA SER A 121 -2.80 21.86 0.86
C SER A 121 -3.94 20.88 1.18
N ASN A 122 -4.45 20.15 0.21
CA ASN A 122 -5.68 19.37 0.37
C ASN A 122 -5.44 17.92 0.81
N CYS A 123 -4.19 17.51 1.04
CA CYS A 123 -3.86 16.21 1.60
C CYS A 123 -3.61 16.31 3.11
N LEU A 124 -4.08 15.32 3.88
CA LEU A 124 -3.83 15.22 5.32
C LEU A 124 -2.35 14.94 5.61
N GLY A 125 -1.68 14.24 4.71
CA GLY A 125 -0.26 13.95 4.88
C GLY A 125 0.39 13.30 3.66
N HIS A 126 1.71 13.24 3.74
CA HIS A 126 2.60 12.59 2.79
C HIS A 126 3.50 11.63 3.57
N LEU A 127 3.57 10.39 3.13
CA LEU A 127 4.31 9.33 3.81
C LEU A 127 5.23 8.61 2.81
N MET A 128 6.46 8.37 3.24
CA MET A 128 7.35 7.40 2.64
C MET A 128 7.39 6.16 3.52
N GLY A 129 7.20 5.00 2.93
CA GLY A 129 7.13 3.73 3.65
C GLY A 129 7.85 2.60 2.93
N VAL A 130 7.83 1.44 3.56
CA VAL A 130 8.28 0.18 2.99
C VAL A 130 7.14 -0.82 3.01
N MET A 131 6.83 -1.40 1.86
CA MET A 131 5.78 -2.39 1.67
C MET A 131 6.37 -3.80 1.71
N PHE A 132 5.79 -4.66 2.55
CA PHE A 132 6.12 -6.08 2.69
C PHE A 132 4.95 -6.92 2.22
N PRO A 133 5.12 -7.77 1.19
CA PRO A 133 4.08 -8.71 0.80
C PRO A 133 3.92 -9.81 1.86
N THR A 134 2.69 -10.01 2.32
CA THR A 134 2.33 -11.11 3.23
C THR A 134 1.57 -12.21 2.51
N LYS A 135 0.98 -11.89 1.34
CA LYS A 135 0.45 -12.82 0.34
C LYS A 135 0.66 -12.20 -1.03
N GLN A 136 1.22 -12.97 -1.94
CA GLN A 136 1.36 -12.58 -3.35
C GLN A 136 0.31 -13.30 -4.20
N ALA A 137 -0.17 -12.62 -5.22
CA ALA A 137 -0.94 -13.18 -6.30
C ALA A 137 -0.32 -12.72 -7.62
N GLU A 138 -0.29 -13.61 -8.59
CA GLU A 138 0.39 -13.40 -9.86
C GLU A 138 -0.60 -13.57 -11.04
N GLY A 139 -0.22 -13.05 -12.20
CA GLY A 139 -0.96 -13.26 -13.43
C GLY A 139 -2.28 -12.51 -13.53
N TRP A 140 -2.44 -11.43 -12.78
CA TRP A 140 -3.65 -10.63 -12.88
C TRP A 140 -3.66 -9.80 -14.16
N GLU A 141 -4.74 -9.94 -14.92
CA GLU A 141 -4.98 -9.06 -16.07
C GLU A 141 -5.19 -7.61 -15.62
N PRO A 142 -4.75 -6.63 -16.40
CA PRO A 142 -5.06 -5.22 -16.13
C PRO A 142 -6.57 -4.99 -16.05
N VAL A 143 -6.99 -4.21 -15.06
CA VAL A 143 -8.38 -3.76 -14.90
C VAL A 143 -8.38 -2.28 -14.52
N ASP A 144 -9.46 -1.59 -14.85
CA ASP A 144 -9.58 -0.15 -14.59
C ASP A 144 -9.67 0.17 -13.10
N VAL A 145 -10.29 -0.74 -12.32
CA VAL A 145 -10.50 -0.55 -10.88
C VAL A 145 -10.35 -1.86 -10.14
N ARG A 146 -9.69 -1.82 -8.96
CA ARG A 146 -9.62 -2.94 -8.01
C ARG A 146 -10.14 -2.55 -6.64
N PRO A 147 -10.91 -3.41 -5.98
CA PRO A 147 -11.24 -3.22 -4.57
C PRO A 147 -9.99 -3.41 -3.68
N VAL A 148 -9.81 -2.50 -2.72
CA VAL A 148 -8.69 -2.53 -1.77
C VAL A 148 -9.20 -2.27 -0.36
N PHE A 149 -8.97 -3.20 0.56
CA PHE A 149 -9.18 -2.96 1.97
C PHE A 149 -7.92 -2.42 2.62
N THR A 150 -8.07 -1.39 3.45
CA THR A 150 -6.96 -0.79 4.21
C THR A 150 -7.34 -0.61 5.68
N SER A 151 -6.36 -0.79 6.58
CA SER A 151 -6.48 -0.47 8.00
C SER A 151 -5.17 0.07 8.53
N LEU A 152 -5.23 0.91 9.56
CA LEU A 152 -4.07 1.37 10.31
C LEU A 152 -3.98 0.55 11.60
N CYS A 153 -2.83 -0.01 11.89
CA CYS A 153 -2.63 -0.97 12.96
C CYS A 153 -1.50 -0.57 13.91
N THR A 154 -1.70 -0.89 15.19
CA THR A 154 -0.68 -0.78 16.24
C THR A 154 -0.40 -2.18 16.78
N ALA A 155 0.86 -2.59 16.80
CA ALA A 155 1.27 -3.87 17.35
C ALA A 155 1.11 -3.88 18.88
N LYS A 156 0.60 -4.97 19.44
CA LYS A 156 0.50 -5.14 20.90
C LYS A 156 1.87 -5.38 21.52
N GLU A 157 2.00 -5.04 22.79
CA GLU A 157 3.22 -5.29 23.56
C GLU A 157 3.62 -6.77 23.48
N ASN A 158 4.91 -7.01 23.33
CA ASN A 158 5.51 -8.35 23.23
C ASN A 158 5.14 -9.15 21.96
N THR A 159 4.48 -8.56 20.97
CA THR A 159 4.27 -9.20 19.68
C THR A 159 5.56 -9.17 18.87
N SER A 160 5.94 -10.30 18.30
CA SER A 160 7.13 -10.44 17.44
C SER A 160 6.74 -10.57 15.96
N MET A 161 7.70 -10.32 15.06
CA MET A 161 7.52 -10.61 13.63
C MET A 161 7.25 -12.10 13.35
N MET A 162 7.72 -13.01 14.22
CA MET A 162 7.41 -14.45 14.07
C MET A 162 5.94 -14.75 14.35
N ASP A 163 5.31 -14.04 15.28
CA ASP A 163 3.90 -14.20 15.59
C ASP A 163 3.05 -13.72 14.40
N PHE A 164 3.39 -12.56 13.82
CA PHE A 164 2.74 -12.08 12.59
C PHE A 164 2.93 -13.05 11.42
N ASN A 165 4.14 -13.54 11.17
CA ASN A 165 4.39 -14.48 10.08
C ASN A 165 3.59 -15.78 10.26
N SER A 166 3.46 -16.27 11.50
CA SER A 166 2.62 -17.44 11.82
C SER A 166 1.14 -17.16 11.55
N ALA A 167 0.64 -15.99 11.94
CA ALA A 167 -0.74 -15.59 11.73
C ALA A 167 -1.05 -15.43 10.22
N TYR A 168 -0.18 -14.74 9.47
CA TYR A 168 -0.33 -14.60 8.02
C TYR A 168 -0.26 -15.95 7.29
N SER A 169 0.64 -16.84 7.69
CA SER A 169 0.72 -18.19 7.09
C SER A 169 -0.60 -18.96 7.25
N LYS A 170 -1.22 -18.90 8.43
CA LYS A 170 -2.51 -19.56 8.68
C LYS A 170 -3.65 -18.88 7.92
N MET A 171 -3.67 -17.54 7.85
CA MET A 171 -4.66 -16.80 7.08
C MET A 171 -4.54 -17.10 5.59
N ASN A 172 -3.32 -17.13 5.04
CA ASN A 172 -3.09 -17.47 3.64
C ASN A 172 -3.57 -18.88 3.32
N ALA A 173 -3.26 -19.86 4.17
CA ALA A 173 -3.76 -21.23 4.00
C ALA A 173 -5.31 -21.30 4.03
N PHE A 174 -5.95 -20.50 4.88
CA PHE A 174 -7.42 -20.40 4.93
C PHE A 174 -7.99 -19.77 3.65
N LEU A 175 -7.41 -18.67 3.18
CA LEU A 175 -7.81 -18.01 1.93
C LEU A 175 -7.63 -18.94 0.74
N ASP A 176 -6.50 -19.66 0.67
CA ASP A 176 -6.20 -20.61 -0.42
C ASP A 176 -7.20 -21.77 -0.43
N ALA A 177 -7.51 -22.35 0.74
CA ALA A 177 -8.53 -23.38 0.88
C ALA A 177 -9.94 -22.88 0.51
N GLY A 178 -10.21 -21.60 0.69
CA GLY A 178 -11.44 -20.90 0.29
C GLY A 178 -11.51 -20.48 -1.18
N GLY A 179 -10.51 -20.85 -2.00
CA GLY A 179 -10.48 -20.54 -3.43
C GLY A 179 -10.01 -19.12 -3.75
N MET A 180 -9.30 -18.47 -2.81
CA MET A 180 -8.80 -17.09 -2.94
C MET A 180 -7.30 -17.00 -3.27
N SER A 181 -6.64 -18.10 -3.67
CA SER A 181 -5.19 -18.17 -3.82
C SER A 181 -4.63 -17.16 -4.83
N ASP A 182 -5.31 -17.00 -5.97
CA ASP A 182 -4.96 -16.10 -7.07
C ASP A 182 -5.82 -14.82 -7.13
N LYS A 183 -6.66 -14.59 -6.11
CA LYS A 183 -7.64 -13.50 -6.10
C LYS A 183 -7.33 -12.41 -5.10
N VAL A 184 -6.37 -12.65 -4.19
CA VAL A 184 -6.02 -11.75 -3.10
C VAL A 184 -4.52 -11.58 -2.99
N ALA A 185 -4.06 -10.34 -3.00
CA ALA A 185 -2.72 -9.95 -2.57
C ALA A 185 -2.80 -9.17 -1.26
N MET A 186 -1.87 -9.41 -0.33
CA MET A 186 -1.85 -8.74 0.97
C MET A 186 -0.48 -8.16 1.27
N PHE A 187 -0.48 -7.00 1.89
CA PHE A 187 0.73 -6.25 2.21
C PHE A 187 0.64 -5.60 3.58
N ASN A 188 1.80 -5.44 4.22
CA ASN A 188 1.98 -4.52 5.34
C ASN A 188 2.87 -3.37 4.89
N ILE A 189 2.53 -2.14 5.28
CA ILE A 189 3.26 -0.93 4.93
C ILE A 189 3.74 -0.28 6.21
N PHE A 190 5.05 -0.25 6.40
CA PHE A 190 5.68 0.37 7.57
C PHE A 190 6.17 1.77 7.20
N PRO A 191 5.80 2.81 7.97
CA PRO A 191 6.26 4.16 7.72
C PRO A 191 7.78 4.29 7.98
N VAL A 192 8.46 5.00 7.08
CA VAL A 192 9.88 5.37 7.20
C VAL A 192 10.02 6.85 7.52
N ALA A 193 9.21 7.70 6.89
CA ALA A 193 9.19 9.14 7.13
C ALA A 193 7.81 9.73 6.82
N GLY A 194 7.51 10.90 7.37
CA GLY A 194 6.27 11.64 7.09
C GLY A 194 5.04 11.15 7.87
N GLN A 195 5.18 10.23 8.81
CA GLN A 195 4.06 9.75 9.62
C GLN A 195 3.57 10.83 10.59
N THR A 196 2.24 11.02 10.63
CA THR A 196 1.58 11.99 11.52
C THR A 196 0.61 11.34 12.52
N SER A 197 0.42 10.03 12.49
CA SER A 197 -0.54 9.29 13.32
C SER A 197 0.12 8.21 14.18
N ASP A 198 -0.55 7.85 15.28
CA ASP A 198 -0.09 6.89 16.29
C ASP A 198 -0.37 5.43 15.86
N TYR A 199 0.10 5.03 14.68
CA TYR A 199 0.05 3.63 14.25
C TYR A 199 1.45 3.14 13.85
N ASP A 200 1.69 1.85 13.95
CA ASP A 200 2.98 1.24 13.63
C ASP A 200 3.08 0.85 12.14
N PHE A 201 1.96 0.44 11.54
CA PHE A 201 1.89 0.04 10.13
C PHE A 201 0.46 0.11 9.59
N ALA A 202 0.34 0.12 8.26
CA ALA A 202 -0.93 -0.09 7.58
C ALA A 202 -0.98 -1.52 7.01
N THR A 203 -2.17 -2.12 7.01
CA THR A 203 -2.44 -3.33 6.24
C THR A 203 -3.18 -2.96 4.96
N MET A 204 -2.88 -3.66 3.88
CA MET A 204 -3.55 -3.50 2.60
C MET A 204 -3.86 -4.89 2.02
N MET A 205 -5.11 -5.09 1.62
CA MET A 205 -5.56 -6.28 0.90
C MET A 205 -6.14 -5.82 -0.44
N VAL A 206 -5.50 -6.21 -1.52
CA VAL A 206 -5.93 -5.91 -2.89
C VAL A 206 -6.66 -7.13 -3.43
N LEU A 207 -7.82 -6.92 -4.03
CA LEU A 207 -8.59 -7.98 -4.67
C LEU A 207 -8.42 -7.89 -6.19
N ARG A 208 -8.43 -9.04 -6.85
CA ARG A 208 -8.25 -9.13 -8.29
C ARG A 208 -9.31 -8.32 -9.06
N ASP A 209 -10.57 -8.43 -8.63
CA ASP A 209 -11.74 -7.87 -9.28
C ASP A 209 -12.94 -7.81 -8.30
N ASP A 210 -14.10 -7.39 -8.77
CA ASP A 210 -15.36 -7.33 -8.02
C ASP A 210 -15.92 -8.72 -7.70
N ASP A 211 -15.74 -9.71 -8.56
CA ASP A 211 -16.11 -11.11 -8.26
C ASP A 211 -15.33 -11.62 -7.04
N ALA A 212 -14.03 -11.34 -6.98
CA ALA A 212 -13.19 -11.68 -5.83
C ALA A 212 -13.67 -11.00 -4.54
N LEU A 213 -14.22 -9.78 -4.62
CA LEU A 213 -14.81 -9.10 -3.47
C LEU A 213 -16.04 -9.85 -2.95
N GLY A 214 -16.93 -10.28 -3.86
CA GLY A 214 -18.13 -11.07 -3.51
C GLY A 214 -17.78 -12.42 -2.87
N GLU A 215 -16.79 -13.11 -3.44
CA GLU A 215 -16.31 -14.40 -2.91
C GLU A 215 -15.65 -14.23 -1.53
N LEU A 216 -14.80 -13.20 -1.37
CA LEU A 216 -14.18 -12.89 -0.07
C LEU A 216 -15.25 -12.58 0.98
N ALA A 217 -16.23 -11.73 0.66
CA ALA A 217 -17.31 -11.40 1.58
C ALA A 217 -18.09 -12.64 2.03
N THR A 218 -18.35 -13.57 1.11
CA THR A 218 -18.98 -14.87 1.41
C THR A 218 -18.09 -15.71 2.33
N LEU A 219 -16.81 -15.84 2.03
CA LEU A 219 -15.85 -16.60 2.83
C LEU A 219 -15.72 -16.01 4.25
N MET A 220 -15.63 -14.69 4.36
CA MET A 220 -15.53 -14.00 5.65
C MET A 220 -16.79 -14.18 6.48
N SER A 221 -17.98 -14.15 5.88
CA SER A 221 -19.26 -14.36 6.58
C SER A 221 -19.46 -15.81 7.07
N THR A 222 -18.81 -16.78 6.44
CA THR A 222 -18.93 -18.22 6.77
C THR A 222 -17.84 -18.74 7.71
N GLY A 223 -17.10 -17.85 8.37
CA GLY A 223 -16.06 -18.22 9.36
C GLY A 223 -14.76 -17.46 9.24
N GLY A 224 -14.50 -16.80 8.11
CA GLY A 224 -13.26 -16.07 7.89
C GLY A 224 -13.05 -14.92 8.86
N ALA A 225 -14.12 -14.19 9.22
CA ALA A 225 -14.05 -13.12 10.21
C ALA A 225 -13.61 -13.65 11.59
N ALA A 226 -14.18 -14.78 12.04
CA ALA A 226 -13.78 -15.40 13.30
C ALA A 226 -12.31 -15.90 13.25
N MET A 227 -11.88 -16.44 12.11
CA MET A 227 -10.49 -16.85 11.89
C MET A 227 -9.55 -15.64 11.96
N GLN A 228 -9.87 -14.57 11.24
CA GLN A 228 -9.10 -13.33 11.26
C GLN A 228 -8.97 -12.77 12.68
N SER A 229 -10.09 -12.61 13.41
CA SER A 229 -10.06 -12.14 14.80
C SER A 229 -9.20 -13.03 15.68
N SER A 230 -9.34 -14.33 15.61
CA SER A 230 -8.56 -15.28 16.43
C SER A 230 -7.05 -15.22 16.18
N LEU A 231 -6.64 -14.87 14.97
CA LEU A 231 -5.23 -14.78 14.58
C LEU A 231 -4.60 -13.42 14.89
N PHE A 232 -5.33 -12.33 14.66
CA PHE A 232 -4.74 -11.00 14.65
C PHE A 232 -5.10 -10.14 15.87
N GLU A 233 -6.29 -10.28 16.48
CA GLU A 233 -6.62 -9.53 17.69
C GLU A 233 -5.64 -9.73 18.86
N PRO A 234 -5.02 -10.91 19.06
CA PRO A 234 -3.97 -11.04 20.07
C PRO A 234 -2.69 -10.27 19.76
N LEU A 235 -2.45 -9.90 18.49
CA LEU A 235 -1.19 -9.36 17.99
C LEU A 235 -1.22 -7.85 17.74
N GLN A 236 -2.40 -7.32 17.39
CA GLN A 236 -2.54 -5.93 16.94
C GLN A 236 -3.92 -5.37 17.24
N ASP A 237 -3.98 -4.05 17.34
CA ASP A 237 -5.21 -3.28 17.32
C ASP A 237 -5.25 -2.47 16.03
N CYS A 238 -6.29 -2.66 15.22
CA CYS A 238 -6.45 -1.95 13.96
C CYS A 238 -7.71 -1.08 13.94
N THR A 239 -7.65 -0.01 13.17
CA THR A 239 -8.86 0.75 12.80
C THR A 239 -9.81 -0.15 12.01
N GLN A 240 -11.07 0.26 11.93
CA GLN A 240 -12.02 -0.40 11.03
C GLN A 240 -11.48 -0.39 9.59
N ASN A 241 -11.67 -1.50 8.87
CA ASN A 241 -11.32 -1.59 7.46
C ASN A 241 -12.08 -0.52 6.65
N SER A 242 -11.35 0.16 5.79
CA SER A 242 -11.92 1.00 4.74
C SER A 242 -11.83 0.26 3.42
N LEU A 243 -12.92 0.22 2.66
CA LEU A 243 -12.91 -0.23 1.28
C LEU A 243 -12.63 0.98 0.39
N MET A 244 -11.59 0.87 -0.39
CA MET A 244 -11.19 1.85 -1.40
C MET A 244 -11.23 1.21 -2.78
N LEU A 245 -11.40 2.03 -3.80
CA LEU A 245 -11.28 1.66 -5.20
C LEU A 245 -9.95 2.17 -5.73
N SER A 246 -9.12 1.28 -6.23
CA SER A 246 -7.79 1.57 -6.75
C SER A 246 -7.82 1.61 -8.27
N SER A 247 -7.56 2.77 -8.85
CA SER A 247 -7.43 2.97 -10.29
C SER A 247 -5.95 3.13 -10.67
N PRO A 248 -5.38 2.26 -11.52
CA PRO A 248 -4.00 2.39 -11.96
C PRO A 248 -3.84 3.62 -12.84
N LEU A 249 -2.77 4.39 -12.65
CA LEU A 249 -2.42 5.44 -13.60
C LEU A 249 -1.97 4.84 -14.94
N PRO A 250 -2.19 5.57 -16.04
CA PRO A 250 -1.76 5.13 -17.36
C PRO A 250 -0.27 4.75 -17.40
N GLY A 251 0.05 3.70 -18.13
CA GLY A 251 1.43 3.26 -18.35
C GLY A 251 2.11 2.60 -17.14
N ASN A 252 1.37 2.16 -16.13
CA ASN A 252 1.92 1.26 -15.12
C ASN A 252 2.52 0.00 -15.78
N THR A 253 3.68 -0.42 -15.30
CA THR A 253 4.39 -1.62 -15.78
C THR A 253 4.22 -2.75 -14.78
N SER A 254 4.33 -4.01 -15.24
CA SER A 254 4.47 -5.13 -14.31
C SER A 254 5.84 -5.05 -13.63
N PHE A 255 5.87 -5.11 -12.32
CA PHE A 255 7.12 -5.38 -11.61
C PHE A 255 7.47 -6.86 -11.81
N ASN A 256 8.55 -7.12 -12.57
CA ASN A 256 9.12 -8.46 -12.72
C ASN A 256 10.06 -8.78 -11.56
#